data_109082fdb640ff527d6a65a68b0908dd
#
_entry.id   109082fdb640ff527d6a65a68b0908dd
#
_cell.length_a   1.000
_cell.length_b   1.000
_cell.length_c   1.000
_cell.angle_alpha   90.00
_cell.angle_beta   90.00
_cell.angle_gamma   90.00
#
_symmetry.space_group_name_H-M   'P 1'
#
loop_
_entity.id
_entity.type
_entity.pdbx_description
1 polymer ?
#
loop_
_entity_poly.entity_id
_entity_poly.type
_entity_poly.pdbx_seq_one_letter_code
_entity_poly.pdbx_strand_id
1 'polypeptide(L)'
;DAEFAMIIYDHKTDSLIAARDPIGIRPLFYGYLDDGGIVFASEAKNLIGLCKEVCPFPPGHYYAGGKFVRYADLTTVTDYCHDDLETVCHTIRNKLIAGVDKRLDADAPLGFLLSGGLDSSLVCAISALVLGKKIRTFAIGMDKDAIDLKYAREVADYIGADHTEV
;
A
#
# COMPACT_ATOMS: atom_id res chain seq x y z
N ASP A 1 10.17 -0.28 7.98
CA ASP A 1 9.12 0.14 7.07
C ASP A 1 9.05 -0.84 5.91
N ALA A 2 7.98 -1.60 5.85
CA ALA A 2 7.78 -2.62 4.84
C ALA A 2 6.29 -2.86 4.59
N GLU A 3 5.95 -3.19 3.35
CA GLU A 3 4.66 -3.72 2.94
C GLU A 3 4.80 -5.24 2.89
N PHE A 4 4.10 -5.95 3.76
CA PHE A 4 4.27 -7.40 3.83
C PHE A 4 3.02 -8.16 4.24
N ALA A 5 2.92 -9.37 3.68
CA ALA A 5 2.17 -10.49 4.20
C ALA A 5 3.12 -11.68 4.20
N MET A 6 3.39 -12.26 5.34
CA MET A 6 4.41 -13.30 5.45
C MET A 6 3.95 -14.47 6.32
N ILE A 7 4.47 -15.63 5.98
CA ILE A 7 4.34 -16.85 6.77
C ILE A 7 5.73 -17.44 6.92
N ILE A 8 6.12 -17.70 8.16
CA ILE A 8 7.40 -18.33 8.50
C ILE A 8 7.11 -19.62 9.23
N TYR A 9 7.70 -20.72 8.77
CA TYR A 9 7.64 -22.00 9.43
C TYR A 9 9.03 -22.44 9.89
N ASP A 10 9.17 -22.67 11.17
CA ASP A 10 10.40 -23.20 11.76
C ASP A 10 10.30 -24.71 11.96
N HIS A 11 11.01 -25.47 11.13
CA HIS A 11 11.05 -26.92 11.18
C HIS A 11 11.65 -27.51 12.48
N LYS A 12 12.49 -26.74 13.18
CA LYS A 12 13.14 -27.22 14.40
C LYS A 12 12.20 -27.23 15.60
N THR A 13 11.34 -26.23 15.65
CA THR A 13 10.40 -26.01 16.76
C THR A 13 8.97 -26.41 16.40
N ASP A 14 8.74 -26.82 15.13
CA ASP A 14 7.42 -27.09 14.56
C ASP A 14 6.45 -25.91 14.82
N SER A 15 6.95 -24.69 14.61
CA SER A 15 6.19 -23.49 14.88
C SER A 15 5.94 -22.67 13.64
N LEU A 16 4.76 -22.05 13.58
CA LEU A 16 4.32 -21.21 12.48
C LEU A 16 4.02 -19.80 12.99
N ILE A 17 4.53 -18.81 12.26
CA ILE A 17 4.22 -17.40 12.45
C ILE A 17 3.68 -16.87 11.12
N ALA A 18 2.52 -16.21 11.16
CA ALA A 18 2.01 -15.43 10.06
C ALA A 18 1.88 -13.97 10.50
N ALA A 19 2.16 -13.02 9.62
CA ALA A 19 2.05 -11.59 9.96
C ALA A 19 1.67 -10.75 8.75
N ARG A 20 0.97 -9.64 9.01
CA ARG A 20 0.56 -8.68 8.00
C ARG A 20 0.95 -7.27 8.41
N ASP A 21 1.36 -6.44 7.44
CA ASP A 21 1.81 -5.07 7.68
C ASP A 21 0.74 -4.21 8.40
N PRO A 22 1.17 -3.09 9.05
CA PRO A 22 0.28 -2.28 9.89
C PRO A 22 -0.93 -1.70 9.19
N ILE A 23 -0.85 -1.46 7.87
CA ILE A 23 -1.92 -0.89 7.05
C ILE A 23 -2.70 -1.99 6.31
N GLY A 24 -2.07 -3.17 6.11
CA GLY A 24 -2.62 -4.27 5.34
C GLY A 24 -2.53 -4.04 3.83
N ILE A 25 -1.45 -3.39 3.36
CA ILE A 25 -1.21 -3.13 1.94
C ILE A 25 -1.13 -4.45 1.18
N ARG A 26 -0.40 -5.44 1.73
CA ARG A 26 -0.37 -6.76 1.14
C ARG A 26 -1.56 -7.59 1.60
N PRO A 27 -2.31 -8.21 0.66
CA PRO A 27 -3.44 -9.04 1.01
C PRO A 27 -3.00 -10.33 1.72
N LEU A 28 -3.72 -10.68 2.77
CA LEU A 28 -3.60 -11.98 3.44
C LEU A 28 -4.96 -12.36 4.00
N PHE A 29 -5.37 -13.60 3.76
CA PHE A 29 -6.61 -14.20 4.26
C PHE A 29 -6.27 -15.46 5.04
N TYR A 30 -7.16 -15.86 5.93
CA TYR A 30 -7.05 -17.10 6.67
C TYR A 30 -8.41 -17.79 6.82
N GLY A 31 -8.36 -19.05 7.15
CA GLY A 31 -9.53 -19.84 7.51
C GLY A 31 -9.10 -21.06 8.30
N TYR A 32 -10.07 -21.80 8.81
CA TYR A 32 -9.85 -23.04 9.55
C TYR A 32 -10.41 -24.21 8.78
N LEU A 33 -9.61 -25.27 8.71
CA LEU A 33 -10.03 -26.59 8.21
C LEU A 33 -10.96 -27.27 9.21
N ASP A 34 -11.65 -28.32 8.78
CA ASP A 34 -12.57 -29.11 9.66
C ASP A 34 -11.83 -29.81 10.82
N ASP A 35 -10.53 -30.08 10.68
CA ASP A 35 -9.67 -30.64 11.73
C ASP A 35 -9.11 -29.59 12.70
N GLY A 36 -9.43 -28.30 12.49
CA GLY A 36 -8.97 -27.17 13.29
C GLY A 36 -7.64 -26.58 12.82
N GLY A 37 -7.02 -27.12 11.78
CA GLY A 37 -5.81 -26.55 11.17
C GLY A 37 -6.09 -25.17 10.58
N ILE A 38 -5.17 -24.22 10.79
CA ILE A 38 -5.25 -22.89 10.17
C ILE A 38 -4.54 -22.89 8.81
N VAL A 39 -5.15 -22.24 7.83
CA VAL A 39 -4.60 -22.07 6.48
C VAL A 39 -4.61 -20.60 6.09
N PHE A 40 -3.68 -20.22 5.21
CA PHE A 40 -3.51 -18.85 4.76
C PHE A 40 -3.41 -18.78 3.24
N ALA A 41 -3.87 -17.65 2.67
CA ALA A 41 -3.71 -17.36 1.25
C ALA A 41 -3.66 -15.85 1.00
N SER A 42 -3.00 -15.45 -0.08
CA SER A 42 -3.02 -14.06 -0.54
C SER A 42 -4.35 -13.65 -1.17
N GLU A 43 -5.16 -14.63 -1.61
CA GLU A 43 -6.48 -14.39 -2.20
C GLU A 43 -7.53 -15.27 -1.54
N ALA A 44 -8.65 -14.68 -1.15
CA ALA A 44 -9.76 -15.38 -0.48
C ALA A 44 -10.28 -16.58 -1.30
N LYS A 45 -10.30 -16.48 -2.63
CA LYS A 45 -10.78 -17.55 -3.51
C LYS A 45 -10.05 -18.87 -3.34
N ASN A 46 -8.78 -18.84 -2.93
CA ASN A 46 -7.97 -20.03 -2.72
C ASN A 46 -8.37 -20.82 -1.47
N LEU A 47 -9.12 -20.21 -0.57
CA LEU A 47 -9.62 -20.83 0.67
C LEU A 47 -11.10 -21.27 0.56
N ILE A 48 -11.79 -20.84 -0.49
CA ILE A 48 -13.19 -21.22 -0.73
C ILE A 48 -13.26 -22.72 -1.04
N GLY A 49 -14.13 -23.42 -0.30
CA GLY A 49 -14.27 -24.89 -0.40
C GLY A 49 -13.29 -25.67 0.49
N LEU A 50 -12.24 -25.04 1.03
CA LEU A 50 -11.38 -25.61 2.04
C LEU A 50 -11.84 -25.25 3.46
N CYS A 51 -12.35 -24.03 3.63
CA CYS A 51 -12.78 -23.50 4.91
C CYS A 51 -14.26 -23.14 4.88
N LYS A 52 -14.96 -23.31 6.01
CA LYS A 52 -16.35 -22.86 6.16
C LYS A 52 -16.46 -21.35 6.18
N GLU A 53 -15.45 -20.67 6.71
CA GLU A 53 -15.37 -19.24 6.80
C GLU A 53 -13.98 -18.76 6.35
N VAL A 54 -13.94 -17.71 5.54
CA VAL A 54 -12.70 -17.09 5.06
C VAL A 54 -12.65 -15.66 5.58
N CYS A 55 -11.65 -15.34 6.38
CA CYS A 55 -11.49 -14.05 7.01
C CYS A 55 -10.28 -13.30 6.45
N PRO A 56 -10.32 -11.96 6.31
CA PRO A 56 -9.14 -11.18 6.09
C PRO A 56 -8.24 -11.23 7.32
N PHE A 57 -6.95 -11.45 7.13
CA PHE A 57 -5.98 -11.36 8.22
C PHE A 57 -5.89 -9.91 8.72
N PRO A 58 -6.08 -9.65 10.01
CA PRO A 58 -6.16 -8.28 10.50
C PRO A 58 -4.82 -7.54 10.31
N PRO A 59 -4.84 -6.29 9.79
CA PRO A 59 -3.65 -5.45 9.69
C PRO A 59 -2.99 -5.21 11.04
N GLY A 60 -1.65 -5.07 11.05
CA GLY A 60 -0.91 -4.82 12.29
C GLY A 60 -0.93 -5.97 13.29
N HIS A 61 -1.22 -7.19 12.83
CA HIS A 61 -1.23 -8.38 13.68
C HIS A 61 -0.23 -9.42 13.19
N TYR A 62 0.18 -10.26 14.13
CA TYR A 62 0.78 -11.54 13.84
C TYR A 62 -0.01 -12.68 14.50
N TYR A 63 0.07 -13.85 13.90
CA TYR A 63 -0.45 -15.10 14.45
C TYR A 63 0.72 -15.98 14.86
N ALA A 64 0.71 -16.44 16.10
CA ALA A 64 1.68 -17.39 16.62
C ALA A 64 1.06 -18.18 17.80
N GLY A 65 1.39 -19.47 17.93
CA GLY A 65 0.91 -20.29 19.03
C GLY A 65 -0.62 -20.34 19.16
N GLY A 66 -1.34 -20.33 18.05
CA GLY A 66 -2.80 -20.39 18.02
C GLY A 66 -3.52 -19.06 18.31
N LYS A 67 -2.80 -17.94 18.37
CA LYS A 67 -3.37 -16.63 18.76
C LYS A 67 -2.97 -15.51 17.81
N PHE A 68 -3.92 -14.58 17.57
CA PHE A 68 -3.64 -13.31 16.93
C PHE A 68 -3.20 -12.30 18.00
N VAL A 69 -2.10 -11.62 17.73
CA VAL A 69 -1.54 -10.58 18.60
C VAL A 69 -1.35 -9.31 17.78
N ARG A 70 -1.93 -8.21 18.25
CA ARG A 70 -1.74 -6.89 17.63
C ARG A 70 -0.38 -6.32 18.04
N TYR A 71 0.46 -5.97 17.07
CA TYR A 71 1.76 -5.33 17.29
C TYR A 71 1.79 -3.86 16.88
N ALA A 72 0.83 -3.43 16.07
CA ALA A 72 0.70 -2.03 15.63
C ALA A 72 -0.78 -1.63 15.59
N ASP A 73 -1.06 -0.40 16.02
CA ASP A 73 -2.37 0.23 15.96
C ASP A 73 -2.22 1.65 15.41
N LEU A 74 -2.74 1.86 14.19
CA LEU A 74 -2.73 3.16 13.53
C LEU A 74 -4.09 3.87 13.63
N THR A 75 -5.07 3.26 14.30
CA THR A 75 -6.45 3.75 14.38
C THR A 75 -6.79 4.38 15.72
N THR A 76 -6.07 4.03 16.77
CA THR A 76 -6.30 4.59 18.09
C THR A 76 -5.57 5.92 18.21
N VAL A 77 -6.33 7.00 18.33
CA VAL A 77 -5.81 8.33 18.61
C VAL A 77 -5.52 8.41 20.11
N THR A 78 -4.25 8.58 20.48
CA THR A 78 -3.81 8.69 21.89
C THR A 78 -3.60 10.14 22.32
N ASP A 79 -3.37 11.03 21.36
CA ASP A 79 -3.17 12.45 21.59
C ASP A 79 -3.56 13.28 20.36
N TYR A 80 -3.86 14.55 20.57
CA TYR A 80 -4.22 15.49 19.51
C TYR A 80 -3.05 16.45 19.26
N CYS A 81 -2.85 16.81 17.98
CA CYS A 81 -1.88 17.84 17.61
C CYS A 81 -2.44 19.22 18.00
N HIS A 82 -1.64 20.01 18.72
CA HIS A 82 -1.96 21.39 19.14
C HIS A 82 -1.12 22.45 18.42
N ASP A 83 -0.35 22.05 17.42
CA ASP A 83 0.44 22.96 16.59
C ASP A 83 -0.45 23.90 15.78
N ASP A 84 0.08 25.04 15.38
CA ASP A 84 -0.61 25.94 14.47
C ASP A 84 -0.72 25.33 13.06
N LEU A 85 -1.63 25.88 12.25
CA LEU A 85 -1.94 25.37 10.91
C LEU A 85 -0.70 25.34 10.00
N GLU A 86 0.17 26.34 10.08
CA GLU A 86 1.36 26.43 9.24
C GLU A 86 2.34 25.30 9.55
N THR A 87 2.59 25.07 10.83
CA THR A 87 3.43 23.96 11.33
C THR A 87 2.88 22.61 10.91
N VAL A 88 1.57 22.40 11.03
CA VAL A 88 0.91 21.15 10.59
C VAL A 88 1.08 20.95 9.09
N CYS A 89 0.84 21.97 8.27
CA CYS A 89 0.99 21.91 6.82
C CYS A 89 2.44 21.59 6.41
N HIS A 90 3.42 22.23 7.03
CA HIS A 90 4.84 21.94 6.80
C HIS A 90 5.19 20.51 7.19
N THR A 91 4.68 20.03 8.30
CA THR A 91 4.92 18.66 8.77
C THR A 91 4.35 17.63 7.79
N ILE A 92 3.10 17.82 7.33
CA ILE A 92 2.46 16.95 6.32
C ILE A 92 3.27 16.95 5.04
N ARG A 93 3.63 18.14 4.51
CA ARG A 93 4.43 18.28 3.30
C ARG A 93 5.75 17.51 3.40
N ASN A 94 6.48 17.69 4.48
CA ASN A 94 7.79 17.06 4.66
C ASN A 94 7.65 15.53 4.78
N LYS A 95 6.64 15.03 5.49
CA LYS A 95 6.35 13.59 5.60
C LYS A 95 5.96 12.99 4.26
N LEU A 96 5.16 13.69 3.45
CA LEU A 96 4.79 13.24 2.11
C LEU A 96 6.01 13.15 1.20
N ILE A 97 6.86 14.19 1.17
CA ILE A 97 8.10 14.19 0.37
C ILE A 97 9.00 13.03 0.79
N ALA A 98 9.25 12.85 2.08
CA ALA A 98 10.07 11.76 2.60
C ALA A 98 9.45 10.38 2.29
N GLY A 99 8.13 10.26 2.36
CA GLY A 99 7.40 9.05 2.01
C GLY A 99 7.52 8.68 0.53
N VAL A 100 7.43 9.66 -0.36
CA VAL A 100 7.64 9.47 -1.81
C VAL A 100 9.09 9.12 -2.10
N ASP A 101 10.05 9.88 -1.58
CA ASP A 101 11.48 9.66 -1.80
C ASP A 101 11.89 8.23 -1.43
N LYS A 102 11.41 7.76 -0.29
CA LYS A 102 11.67 6.39 0.18
C LYS A 102 11.12 5.30 -0.77
N ARG A 103 10.05 5.58 -1.51
CA ARG A 103 9.46 4.64 -2.47
C ARG A 103 10.14 4.64 -3.84
N LEU A 104 11.00 5.62 -4.09
CA LEU A 104 11.77 5.72 -5.33
C LEU A 104 13.07 4.89 -5.30
N ASP A 105 13.45 4.37 -4.14
CA ASP A 105 14.58 3.44 -4.00
C ASP A 105 14.16 2.04 -4.45
N ALA A 106 14.39 1.74 -5.73
CA ALA A 106 13.99 0.51 -6.38
C ALA A 106 15.04 0.01 -7.36
N ASP A 107 15.22 -1.31 -7.42
CA ASP A 107 16.16 -2.00 -8.32
C ASP A 107 15.67 -2.03 -9.77
N ALA A 108 14.35 -1.88 -9.97
CA ALA A 108 13.70 -1.92 -11.28
C ALA A 108 13.29 -0.52 -11.75
N PRO A 109 13.14 -0.31 -13.06
CA PRO A 109 12.59 0.93 -13.60
C PRO A 109 11.19 1.19 -13.03
N LEU A 110 10.98 2.41 -12.54
CA LEU A 110 9.70 2.84 -11.97
C LEU A 110 8.81 3.48 -13.04
N GLY A 111 7.52 3.16 -12.96
CA GLY A 111 6.45 3.83 -13.67
C GLY A 111 5.35 4.27 -12.71
N PHE A 112 4.69 5.38 -13.01
CA PHE A 112 3.66 5.97 -12.18
C PHE A 112 2.31 5.88 -12.87
N LEU A 113 1.30 5.38 -12.20
CA LEU A 113 -0.08 5.50 -12.65
C LEU A 113 -0.57 6.91 -12.34
N LEU A 114 -1.00 7.63 -13.37
CA LEU A 114 -1.46 9.02 -13.26
C LEU A 114 -2.89 9.12 -13.76
N SER A 115 -3.83 9.36 -12.85
CA SER A 115 -5.25 9.56 -13.16
C SER A 115 -5.66 11.02 -13.29
N GLY A 116 -4.74 11.96 -13.03
CA GLY A 116 -5.07 13.40 -12.95
C GLY A 116 -5.79 13.80 -11.65
N GLY A 117 -6.12 12.84 -10.76
CA GLY A 117 -6.62 13.13 -9.42
C GLY A 117 -5.55 13.68 -8.49
N LEU A 118 -5.96 14.28 -7.37
CA LEU A 118 -5.06 14.95 -6.42
C LEU A 118 -3.91 14.06 -5.97
N ASP A 119 -4.19 12.84 -5.54
CA ASP A 119 -3.20 11.96 -4.91
C ASP A 119 -2.12 11.53 -5.90
N SER A 120 -2.52 11.00 -7.06
CA SER A 120 -1.58 10.58 -8.10
C SER A 120 -0.75 11.76 -8.65
N SER A 121 -1.39 12.90 -8.85
CA SER A 121 -0.73 14.13 -9.31
C SER A 121 0.28 14.64 -8.29
N LEU A 122 -0.04 14.60 -7.00
CA LEU A 122 0.84 15.04 -5.92
C LEU A 122 2.09 14.15 -5.82
N VAL A 123 1.94 12.83 -5.90
CA VAL A 123 3.07 11.88 -5.89
C VAL A 123 3.97 12.10 -7.10
N CYS A 124 3.40 12.26 -8.30
CA CYS A 124 4.17 12.55 -9.52
C CYS A 124 4.87 13.91 -9.44
N ALA A 125 4.20 14.94 -8.97
CA ALA A 125 4.77 16.28 -8.82
C ALA A 125 5.91 16.32 -7.80
N ILE A 126 5.76 15.65 -6.65
CA ILE A 126 6.85 15.52 -5.68
C ILE A 126 8.06 14.83 -6.33
N SER A 127 7.84 13.73 -7.04
CA SER A 127 8.92 12.99 -7.69
C SER A 127 9.64 13.82 -8.75
N ALA A 128 8.89 14.51 -9.62
CA ALA A 128 9.46 15.27 -10.73
C ALA A 128 10.00 16.63 -10.30
N LEU A 129 9.19 17.45 -9.61
CA LEU A 129 9.51 18.86 -9.36
C LEU A 129 10.29 19.10 -8.07
N VAL A 130 10.03 18.29 -7.03
CA VAL A 130 10.71 18.46 -5.72
C VAL A 130 11.98 17.62 -5.66
N LEU A 131 11.91 16.35 -6.08
CA LEU A 131 13.04 15.41 -6.04
C LEU A 131 13.85 15.39 -7.34
N GLY A 132 13.43 16.12 -8.37
CA GLY A 132 14.16 16.27 -9.63
C GLY A 132 14.35 15.00 -10.44
N LYS A 133 13.44 14.03 -10.27
CA LYS A 133 13.50 12.74 -10.98
C LYS A 133 12.85 12.83 -12.36
N LYS A 134 13.46 12.23 -13.36
CA LYS A 134 12.79 11.96 -14.63
C LYS A 134 11.86 10.77 -14.43
N ILE A 135 10.57 10.99 -14.57
CA ILE A 135 9.56 9.95 -14.33
C ILE A 135 8.81 9.59 -15.61
N ARG A 136 8.39 8.34 -15.70
CA ARG A 136 7.41 7.87 -16.69
C ARG A 136 6.05 7.71 -16.05
N THR A 137 5.04 8.25 -16.70
CA THR A 137 3.66 8.19 -16.23
C THR A 137 2.78 7.45 -17.23
N PHE A 138 1.79 6.73 -16.70
CA PHE A 138 0.85 5.94 -17.50
C PHE A 138 -0.56 6.27 -17.06
N ALA A 139 -1.45 6.46 -18.02
CA ALA A 139 -2.88 6.58 -17.79
C ALA A 139 -3.65 5.56 -18.64
N ILE A 140 -4.75 5.06 -18.13
CA ILE A 140 -5.66 4.19 -18.86
C ILE A 140 -7.05 4.83 -18.90
N GLY A 141 -7.70 4.80 -20.06
CA GLY A 141 -9.04 5.36 -20.23
C GLY A 141 -9.79 4.70 -21.37
N MET A 142 -11.10 4.92 -21.41
CA MET A 142 -11.94 4.48 -22.53
C MET A 142 -11.95 5.54 -23.63
N ASP A 143 -12.14 5.12 -24.89
CA ASP A 143 -12.05 5.93 -26.10
C ASP A 143 -12.95 7.17 -26.18
N LYS A 144 -13.99 7.26 -25.35
CA LYS A 144 -14.94 8.35 -25.37
C LYS A 144 -15.00 9.06 -24.02
N ASP A 145 -14.72 10.38 -24.06
CA ASP A 145 -14.90 11.31 -22.96
C ASP A 145 -14.18 10.93 -21.65
N ALA A 146 -13.00 10.33 -21.75
CA ALA A 146 -12.19 9.99 -20.59
C ALA A 146 -11.64 11.27 -19.92
N ILE A 147 -12.45 11.86 -19.05
CA ILE A 147 -12.09 13.04 -18.26
C ILE A 147 -10.75 12.85 -17.55
N ASP A 148 -10.51 11.63 -17.04
CA ASP A 148 -9.28 11.29 -16.33
C ASP A 148 -8.04 11.38 -17.23
N LEU A 149 -8.13 10.94 -18.49
CA LEU A 149 -7.00 11.07 -19.45
C LEU A 149 -6.65 12.53 -19.73
N LYS A 150 -7.66 13.39 -19.85
CA LYS A 150 -7.44 14.83 -20.05
C LYS A 150 -6.63 15.43 -18.89
N TYR A 151 -7.06 15.20 -17.66
CA TYR A 151 -6.36 15.72 -16.48
C TYR A 151 -5.00 15.05 -16.26
N ALA A 152 -4.87 13.75 -16.55
CA ALA A 152 -3.59 13.06 -16.50
C ALA A 152 -2.57 13.71 -17.45
N ARG A 153 -2.98 14.02 -18.69
CA ARG A 153 -2.13 14.68 -19.68
C ARG A 153 -1.73 16.08 -19.25
N GLU A 154 -2.70 16.90 -18.76
CA GLU A 154 -2.41 18.24 -18.25
C GLU A 154 -1.38 18.23 -17.13
N VAL A 155 -1.48 17.27 -16.20
CA VAL A 155 -0.50 17.11 -15.12
C VAL A 155 0.84 16.63 -15.66
N ALA A 156 0.87 15.64 -16.56
CA ALA A 156 2.08 15.10 -17.15
C ALA A 156 2.88 16.19 -17.90
N ASP A 157 2.19 17.00 -18.68
CA ASP A 157 2.77 18.14 -19.40
C ASP A 157 3.35 19.18 -18.43
N TYR A 158 2.60 19.50 -17.38
CA TYR A 158 3.02 20.47 -16.36
C TYR A 158 4.30 20.03 -15.62
N ILE A 159 4.40 18.74 -15.27
CA ILE A 159 5.58 18.20 -14.54
C ILE A 159 6.71 17.74 -15.48
N GLY A 160 6.52 17.78 -16.79
CA GLY A 160 7.50 17.34 -17.79
C GLY A 160 7.77 15.84 -17.77
N ALA A 161 6.74 15.02 -17.52
CA ALA A 161 6.86 13.55 -17.49
C ALA A 161 6.80 12.95 -18.90
N ASP A 162 7.47 11.80 -19.07
CA ASP A 162 7.29 10.92 -20.23
C ASP A 162 5.97 10.15 -20.05
N HIS A 163 4.90 10.59 -20.73
CA HIS A 163 3.54 10.13 -20.52
C HIS A 163 3.06 9.20 -21.61
N THR A 164 2.43 8.11 -21.22
CA THR A 164 1.81 7.12 -22.11
C THR A 164 0.35 6.90 -21.72
N GLU A 165 -0.54 6.98 -22.70
CA GLU A 165 -1.97 6.66 -22.55
C GLU A 165 -2.29 5.32 -23.22
N VAL A 166 -3.14 4.51 -22.57
CA VAL A 166 -3.56 3.19 -23.04
C VAL A 166 -5.08 3.10 -23.06
#